data_c19807d395559b11f1fc3ab704d039d4
#
_entry.id   c19807d395559b11f1fc3ab704d039d4
#
_cell.length_a   1.000
_cell.length_b   1.000
_cell.length_c   1.000
_cell.angle_alpha   90.00
_cell.angle_beta   90.00
_cell.angle_gamma   90.00
#
_symmetry.space_group_name_H-M   'P 1'
#
loop_
_entity.id
_entity.type
_entity.pdbx_description
1 polymer ?
#
loop_
_entity_poly.entity_id
_entity_poly.type
_entity_poly.pdbx_seq_one_letter_code
_entity_poly.pdbx_strand_id
1 'polypeptide(L)'
;VIVSMADRNLENSACESVYTMGIASKKSGVPISVLREYESNGLLIPHLTDTNRRVFSDTDIRNARQLRKLQKEHRLSLAALRFLAGCLPCWMIKGCSPEERERCERLDAAGEPCWCKVSLQNRAECEQCQCCEVYRAIEDLGNLKALVMRLTRN
;
A
#
# COMPACT_ATOMS: atom_id res chain seq x y z
N VAL A 1 1.51 -23.23 -4.66
CA VAL A 1 2.38 -23.18 -3.49
C VAL A 1 1.51 -23.03 -2.25
N ILE A 2 1.54 -24.02 -1.35
CA ILE A 2 0.74 -24.01 -0.11
C ILE A 2 1.43 -23.03 0.85
N VAL A 3 0.88 -21.83 0.98
CA VAL A 3 1.30 -20.87 2.01
C VAL A 3 0.95 -21.49 3.37
N SER A 4 1.96 -21.67 4.24
CA SER A 4 1.81 -22.28 5.56
C SER A 4 0.79 -21.48 6.41
N MET A 5 0.07 -22.16 7.32
CA MET A 5 -0.82 -21.48 8.28
C MET A 5 -0.08 -20.48 9.16
N ALA A 6 1.20 -20.71 9.43
CA ALA A 6 2.05 -19.78 10.18
C ALA A 6 2.32 -18.48 9.40
N ASP A 7 2.53 -18.56 8.08
CA ASP A 7 2.75 -17.37 7.23
C ASP A 7 1.47 -16.54 7.13
N ARG A 8 0.29 -17.18 7.04
CA ARG A 8 -1.01 -16.48 7.06
C ARG A 8 -1.29 -15.75 8.37
N ASN A 9 -0.88 -16.29 9.50
CA ASN A 9 -1.05 -15.63 10.80
C ASN A 9 -0.13 -14.42 10.96
N LEU A 10 1.11 -14.47 10.46
CA LEU A 10 2.03 -13.34 10.42
C LEU A 10 1.56 -12.23 9.46
N GLU A 11 1.00 -12.61 8.32
CA GLU A 11 0.45 -11.68 7.35
C GLU A 11 -0.82 -10.98 7.88
N ASN A 12 -1.69 -11.70 8.58
CA ASN A 12 -2.89 -11.13 9.21
C ASN A 12 -2.53 -10.14 10.33
N SER A 13 -1.49 -10.45 11.12
CA SER A 13 -0.99 -9.56 12.17
C SER A 13 -0.41 -8.25 11.62
N ALA A 14 0.23 -8.29 10.45
CA ALA A 14 0.80 -7.09 9.80
C ALA A 14 -0.26 -6.12 9.28
N CYS A 15 -1.47 -6.61 9.03
CA CYS A 15 -2.62 -5.80 8.60
C CYS A 15 -3.39 -5.19 9.77
N GLU A 16 -3.20 -5.71 10.98
CA GLU A 16 -3.91 -5.22 12.15
C GLU A 16 -3.50 -3.78 12.45
N SER A 17 -4.46 -2.87 12.40
CA SER A 17 -4.23 -1.44 12.61
C SER A 17 -4.35 -1.12 14.09
N VAL A 18 -3.21 -0.98 14.76
CA VAL A 18 -3.15 -0.82 16.24
C VAL A 18 -2.43 0.46 16.69
N TYR A 19 -1.77 1.17 15.77
CA TYR A 19 -0.93 2.31 16.11
C TYR A 19 -1.64 3.64 15.88
N THR A 20 -1.69 4.49 16.90
CA THR A 20 -2.15 5.87 16.73
C THR A 20 -1.17 6.67 15.87
N MET A 21 -1.60 7.82 15.34
CA MET A 21 -0.75 8.72 14.53
C MET A 21 0.58 9.06 15.20
N GLY A 22 0.58 9.32 16.50
CA GLY A 22 1.80 9.63 17.26
C GLY A 22 2.75 8.44 17.38
N ILE A 23 2.22 7.24 17.60
CA ILE A 23 3.02 6.00 17.64
C ILE A 23 3.53 5.67 16.24
N ALA A 24 2.71 5.79 15.22
CA ALA A 24 3.10 5.58 13.82
C ALA A 24 4.25 6.50 13.41
N SER A 25 4.18 7.78 13.79
CA SER A 25 5.26 8.76 13.55
C SER A 25 6.56 8.33 14.23
N LYS A 26 6.51 7.95 15.50
CA LYS A 26 7.70 7.46 16.24
C LYS A 26 8.29 6.19 15.62
N LYS A 27 7.45 5.20 15.30
CA LYS A 27 7.88 3.93 14.73
C LYS A 27 8.43 4.07 13.31
N SER A 28 7.82 4.90 12.48
CA SER A 28 8.27 5.12 11.09
C SER A 28 9.45 6.10 10.99
N GLY A 29 9.63 6.97 11.97
CA GLY A 29 10.57 8.11 11.87
C GLY A 29 10.10 9.20 10.89
N VAL A 30 8.80 9.20 10.54
CA VAL A 30 8.18 10.16 9.64
C VAL A 30 7.37 11.17 10.45
N PRO A 31 7.55 12.49 10.26
CA PRO A 31 6.77 13.50 10.97
C PRO A 31 5.26 13.35 10.75
N ILE A 32 4.46 13.68 11.77
CA ILE A 32 2.99 13.59 11.69
C ILE A 32 2.42 14.39 10.51
N SER A 33 2.97 15.58 10.23
CA SER A 33 2.56 16.40 9.08
C SER A 33 2.72 15.66 7.77
N VAL A 34 3.84 14.96 7.59
CA VAL A 34 4.14 14.17 6.39
C VAL A 34 3.26 12.93 6.30
N LEU A 35 2.96 12.24 7.42
CA LEU A 35 2.01 11.13 7.43
C LEU A 35 0.61 11.57 6.96
N ARG A 36 0.17 12.77 7.39
CA ARG A 36 -1.09 13.37 6.94
C ARG A 36 -1.06 13.73 5.44
N GLU A 37 0.07 14.20 4.93
CA GLU A 37 0.25 14.45 3.50
C GLU A 37 0.16 13.14 2.70
N TYR A 38 0.78 12.07 3.18
CA TYR A 38 0.67 10.75 2.52
C TYR A 38 -0.76 10.24 2.52
N GLU A 39 -1.49 10.39 3.63
CA GLU A 39 -2.90 10.02 3.71
C GLU A 39 -3.75 10.85 2.73
N SER A 40 -3.61 12.17 2.74
CA SER A 40 -4.40 13.07 1.88
C SER A 40 -4.12 12.86 0.39
N ASN A 41 -2.94 12.37 0.04
CA ASN A 41 -2.57 12.01 -1.33
C ASN A 41 -2.86 10.53 -1.68
N GLY A 42 -3.49 9.78 -0.77
CA GLY A 42 -3.82 8.38 -1.01
C GLY A 42 -2.61 7.44 -1.06
N LEU A 43 -1.46 7.87 -0.54
CA LEU A 43 -0.25 7.03 -0.43
C LEU A 43 -0.29 6.13 0.80
N LEU A 44 -1.00 6.54 1.85
CA LEU A 44 -1.33 5.73 3.01
C LEU A 44 -2.84 5.68 3.20
N ILE A 45 -3.35 4.53 3.63
CA ILE A 45 -4.78 4.26 3.83
C ILE A 45 -5.04 3.72 5.25
N PRO A 46 -4.76 4.52 6.31
CA PRO A 46 -4.98 4.08 7.68
C PRO A 46 -6.45 3.70 7.91
N HIS A 47 -6.68 2.79 8.84
CA HIS A 47 -8.03 2.45 9.27
C HIS A 47 -8.65 3.58 10.11
N LEU A 48 -9.96 3.78 9.96
CA LEU A 48 -10.73 4.67 10.80
C LEU A 48 -11.55 3.83 11.79
N THR A 49 -11.32 4.06 13.08
CA THR A 49 -12.13 3.43 14.13
C THR A 49 -13.56 3.99 14.13
N ASP A 50 -14.47 3.33 14.85
CA ASP A 50 -15.85 3.80 15.02
C ASP A 50 -15.93 5.21 15.63
N THR A 51 -14.91 5.61 16.40
CA THR A 51 -14.74 6.95 16.96
C THR A 51 -14.02 7.92 16.01
N ASN A 52 -13.91 7.58 14.74
CA ASN A 52 -13.25 8.37 13.68
C ASN A 52 -11.76 8.69 13.98
N ARG A 53 -11.07 7.82 14.70
CA ARG A 53 -9.63 7.93 14.94
C ARG A 53 -8.85 7.13 13.92
N ARG A 54 -7.77 7.70 13.42
CA ARG A 54 -6.84 7.03 12.51
C ARG A 54 -5.95 6.08 13.28
N VAL A 55 -5.91 4.83 12.84
CA VAL A 55 -5.00 3.80 13.34
C VAL A 55 -4.24 3.16 12.18
N PHE A 56 -2.97 2.92 12.40
CA PHE A 56 -2.01 2.46 11.41
C PHE A 56 -1.59 1.02 11.69
N SER A 57 -1.33 0.27 10.65
CA SER A 57 -0.76 -1.07 10.70
C SER A 57 0.77 -1.05 10.59
N ASP A 58 1.43 -2.18 10.83
CA ASP A 58 2.85 -2.34 10.53
C ASP A 58 3.16 -2.16 9.04
N THR A 59 2.23 -2.53 8.17
CA THR A 59 2.33 -2.26 6.72
C THR A 59 2.38 -0.77 6.44
N ASP A 60 1.50 0.03 7.05
CA ASP A 60 1.52 1.49 6.88
C ASP A 60 2.84 2.10 7.35
N ILE A 61 3.40 1.59 8.44
CA ILE A 61 4.68 2.05 8.96
C ILE A 61 5.82 1.76 8.00
N ARG A 62 5.88 0.54 7.42
CA ARG A 62 6.88 0.19 6.42
C ARG A 62 6.74 1.04 5.15
N ASN A 63 5.51 1.17 4.67
CA ASN A 63 5.20 2.00 3.50
C ASN A 63 5.60 3.46 3.73
N ALA A 64 5.27 4.04 4.89
CA ALA A 64 5.66 5.41 5.23
C ALA A 64 7.19 5.61 5.23
N ARG A 65 7.94 4.65 5.78
CA ARG A 65 9.42 4.69 5.74
C ARG A 65 9.94 4.69 4.31
N GLN A 66 9.42 3.79 3.48
CA GLN A 66 9.86 3.67 2.08
C GLN A 66 9.55 4.93 1.28
N LEU A 67 8.33 5.46 1.41
CA LEU A 67 7.94 6.71 0.77
C LEU A 67 8.86 7.87 1.20
N ARG A 68 9.16 7.96 2.50
CA ARG A 68 10.06 9.01 3.03
C ARG A 68 11.49 8.85 2.53
N LYS A 69 11.97 7.62 2.43
CA LYS A 69 13.28 7.31 1.84
C LYS A 69 13.36 7.81 0.41
N LEU A 70 12.39 7.45 -0.42
CA LEU A 70 12.32 7.86 -1.83
C LEU A 70 12.25 9.38 -1.99
N GLN A 71 11.48 10.08 -1.16
CA GLN A 71 11.45 11.55 -1.17
C GLN A 71 12.82 12.16 -0.87
N LYS A 72 13.52 11.65 0.14
CA LYS A 72 14.81 12.20 0.57
C LYS A 72 15.95 11.87 -0.40
N GLU A 73 16.05 10.60 -0.81
CA GLU A 73 17.17 10.12 -1.62
C GLU A 73 17.03 10.53 -3.10
N HIS A 74 15.81 10.50 -3.63
CA HIS A 74 15.54 10.76 -5.04
C HIS A 74 14.81 12.08 -5.30
N ARG A 75 14.51 12.84 -4.24
CA ARG A 75 13.78 14.13 -4.31
C ARG A 75 12.43 14.01 -5.03
N LEU A 76 11.74 12.88 -4.88
CA LEU A 76 10.47 12.65 -5.52
C LEU A 76 9.37 13.48 -4.85
N SER A 77 8.52 14.10 -5.68
CA SER A 77 7.31 14.76 -5.21
C SER A 77 6.25 13.73 -4.80
N LEU A 78 5.22 14.17 -4.06
CA LEU A 78 4.08 13.33 -3.72
C LEU A 78 3.36 12.80 -4.95
N ALA A 79 3.23 13.64 -5.99
CA ALA A 79 2.65 13.25 -7.26
C ALA A 79 3.47 12.15 -7.97
N ALA A 80 4.80 12.25 -7.95
CA ALA A 80 5.69 11.23 -8.48
C ALA A 80 5.59 9.91 -7.72
N LEU A 81 5.53 9.96 -6.38
CA LEU A 81 5.34 8.77 -5.55
C LEU A 81 3.99 8.10 -5.81
N ARG A 82 2.92 8.91 -5.95
CA ARG A 82 1.58 8.41 -6.28
C ARG A 82 1.57 7.72 -7.64
N PHE A 83 2.19 8.35 -8.65
CA PHE A 83 2.34 7.77 -9.98
C PHE A 83 3.09 6.43 -9.95
N LEU A 84 4.22 6.38 -9.25
CA LEU A 84 5.00 5.14 -9.08
C LEU A 84 4.19 4.04 -8.40
N ALA A 85 3.43 4.36 -7.36
CA ALA A 85 2.55 3.42 -6.70
C ALA A 85 1.45 2.89 -7.65
N GLY A 86 0.95 3.75 -8.55
CA GLY A 86 0.02 3.36 -9.62
C GLY A 86 0.62 2.48 -10.70
N CYS A 87 1.95 2.50 -10.85
CA CYS A 87 2.67 1.64 -11.80
C CYS A 87 3.00 0.24 -11.26
N LEU A 88 2.65 -0.07 -10.01
CA LEU A 88 2.84 -1.42 -9.47
C LEU A 88 2.09 -2.46 -10.32
N PRO A 89 2.75 -3.57 -10.71
CA PRO A 89 2.14 -4.60 -11.57
C PRO A 89 1.14 -5.43 -10.76
N CYS A 90 0.01 -4.84 -10.41
CA CYS A 90 -1.00 -5.44 -9.53
C CYS A 90 -1.49 -6.81 -10.05
N TRP A 91 -1.63 -6.96 -11.37
CA TRP A 91 -2.04 -8.23 -12.00
C TRP A 91 -1.02 -9.36 -11.81
N MET A 92 0.28 -9.03 -11.76
CA MET A 92 1.34 -10.01 -11.48
C MET A 92 1.39 -10.35 -9.99
N ILE A 93 1.26 -9.34 -9.14
CA ILE A 93 1.28 -9.49 -7.67
C ILE A 93 0.10 -10.37 -7.23
N LYS A 94 -1.10 -10.13 -7.79
CA LYS A 94 -2.32 -10.88 -7.48
C LYS A 94 -2.48 -12.17 -8.27
N GLY A 95 -1.69 -12.39 -9.31
CA GLY A 95 -1.81 -13.57 -10.19
C GLY A 95 -3.10 -13.59 -11.01
N CYS A 96 -3.59 -12.42 -11.45
CA CYS A 96 -4.83 -12.31 -12.21
C CYS A 96 -4.76 -13.04 -13.56
N SER A 97 -5.81 -13.78 -13.93
CA SER A 97 -5.95 -14.39 -15.25
C SER A 97 -6.12 -13.34 -16.35
N PRO A 98 -5.91 -13.69 -17.63
CA PRO A 98 -6.16 -12.78 -18.74
C PRO A 98 -7.60 -12.24 -18.74
N GLU A 99 -8.59 -13.06 -18.47
CA GLU A 99 -10.00 -12.71 -18.45
C GLU A 99 -10.34 -11.75 -17.30
N GLU A 100 -9.69 -11.93 -16.13
CA GLU A 100 -9.83 -11.00 -15.00
C GLU A 100 -9.23 -9.63 -15.33
N ARG A 101 -8.12 -9.61 -16.08
CA ARG A 101 -7.47 -8.35 -16.51
C ARG A 101 -8.36 -7.57 -17.48
N GLU A 102 -8.97 -8.25 -18.47
CA GLU A 102 -9.85 -7.61 -19.45
C GLU A 102 -11.09 -6.95 -18.82
N ARG A 103 -11.54 -7.46 -17.66
CA ARG A 103 -12.70 -6.94 -16.92
C ARG A 103 -12.31 -5.95 -15.81
N CYS A 104 -11.02 -5.72 -15.62
CA CYS A 104 -10.55 -4.93 -14.49
C CYS A 104 -10.51 -3.43 -14.85
N GLU A 105 -11.52 -2.68 -14.44
CA GLU A 105 -11.58 -1.22 -14.60
C GLU A 105 -10.38 -0.48 -13.94
N ARG A 106 -9.67 -1.14 -13.04
CA ARG A 106 -8.52 -0.56 -12.32
C ARG A 106 -7.23 -0.58 -13.15
N LEU A 107 -7.12 -1.43 -14.17
CA LEU A 107 -5.94 -1.48 -15.05
C LEU A 107 -5.83 -0.26 -15.97
N ASP A 108 -6.96 0.36 -16.33
CA ASP A 108 -7.00 1.55 -17.19
C ASP A 108 -6.64 2.84 -16.44
N ALA A 109 -6.42 2.75 -15.15
CA ALA A 109 -6.08 3.87 -14.29
C ALA A 109 -4.59 4.21 -14.38
N ALA A 110 -4.16 4.75 -15.48
CA ALA A 110 -2.78 5.16 -15.67
C ALA A 110 -2.29 6.09 -14.55
N GLY A 111 -1.28 5.61 -13.80
CA GLY A 111 -0.59 6.41 -12.80
C GLY A 111 -1.35 6.67 -11.49
N GLU A 112 -2.50 6.00 -11.26
CA GLU A 112 -3.18 6.05 -9.97
C GLU A 112 -3.16 4.69 -9.26
N PRO A 113 -2.82 4.65 -7.96
CA PRO A 113 -2.92 3.41 -7.20
C PRO A 113 -4.35 2.89 -7.19
N CYS A 114 -4.53 1.57 -7.34
CA CYS A 114 -5.85 0.95 -7.43
C CYS A 114 -6.72 1.23 -6.19
N TRP A 115 -6.12 1.36 -5.01
CA TRP A 115 -6.84 1.71 -3.77
C TRP A 115 -7.34 3.14 -3.70
N CYS A 116 -6.86 4.07 -4.54
CA CYS A 116 -7.37 5.43 -4.63
C CYS A 116 -8.69 5.52 -5.39
N LYS A 117 -9.02 4.52 -6.19
CA LYS A 117 -10.27 4.45 -6.97
C LYS A 117 -11.44 3.84 -6.20
N VAL A 118 -11.16 3.24 -5.05
CA VAL A 118 -12.24 2.77 -4.18
C VAL A 118 -12.97 3.99 -3.64
N SER A 119 -14.18 4.21 -4.13
CA SER A 119 -14.99 5.33 -3.66
C SER A 119 -15.18 5.21 -2.14
N LEU A 120 -15.12 6.34 -1.43
CA LEU A 120 -15.36 6.42 0.02
C LEU A 120 -16.69 5.79 0.47
N GLN A 121 -17.56 5.41 -0.48
CA GLN A 121 -18.85 4.76 -0.26
C GLN A 121 -18.74 3.26 0.05
N ASN A 122 -17.62 2.60 -0.28
CA ASN A 122 -17.39 1.17 -0.02
C ASN A 122 -16.27 0.95 1.00
N ARG A 123 -16.53 1.28 2.27
CA ARG A 123 -15.59 1.04 3.40
C ARG A 123 -15.11 -0.41 3.49
N ALA A 124 -15.96 -1.39 3.17
CA ALA A 124 -15.58 -2.81 3.16
C ALA A 124 -14.48 -3.14 2.14
N GLU A 125 -14.46 -2.47 0.97
CA GLU A 125 -13.41 -2.65 -0.01
C GLU A 125 -12.09 -1.96 0.41
N CYS A 126 -12.17 -0.86 1.18
CA CYS A 126 -10.98 -0.20 1.74
C CYS A 126 -10.27 -1.07 2.79
N GLU A 127 -11.00 -1.80 3.62
CA GLU A 127 -10.42 -2.73 4.60
C GLU A 127 -9.64 -3.84 3.89
N GLN A 128 -10.14 -4.35 2.78
CA GLN A 128 -9.41 -5.32 1.95
C GLN A 128 -8.16 -4.71 1.31
N CYS A 129 -8.18 -3.44 0.90
CA CYS A 129 -7.03 -2.76 0.32
C CYS A 129 -5.87 -2.61 1.30
N GLN A 130 -6.14 -2.35 2.57
CA GLN A 130 -5.10 -2.23 3.61
C GLN A 130 -4.31 -3.52 3.80
N CYS A 131 -4.95 -4.67 3.59
CA CYS A 131 -4.34 -6.00 3.65
C CYS A 131 -3.85 -6.50 2.29
N CYS A 132 -4.07 -5.74 1.22
CA CYS A 132 -3.75 -6.15 -0.13
C CYS A 132 -2.23 -6.21 -0.37
N GLU A 133 -1.79 -7.27 -1.03
CA GLU A 133 -0.38 -7.47 -1.41
C GLU A 133 0.14 -6.33 -2.29
N VAL A 134 -0.72 -5.72 -3.13
CA VAL A 134 -0.35 -4.57 -3.96
C VAL A 134 -0.03 -3.34 -3.10
N TYR A 135 -0.80 -3.09 -2.04
CA TYR A 135 -0.53 -2.01 -1.10
C TYR A 135 0.76 -2.26 -0.31
N ARG A 136 1.03 -3.52 0.08
CA ARG A 136 2.30 -3.91 0.71
C ARG A 136 3.50 -3.69 -0.21
N ALA A 137 3.33 -3.85 -1.53
CA ALA A 137 4.38 -3.69 -2.51
C ALA A 137 4.90 -2.25 -2.67
N ILE A 138 4.33 -1.27 -1.96
CA ILE A 138 4.94 0.07 -1.79
C ILE A 138 6.38 -0.04 -1.24
N GLU A 139 6.66 -1.04 -0.42
CA GLU A 139 8.01 -1.32 0.07
C GLU A 139 9.01 -1.56 -1.06
N ASP A 140 8.56 -2.10 -2.18
CA ASP A 140 9.37 -2.46 -3.35
C ASP A 140 9.57 -1.31 -4.35
N LEU A 141 8.91 -0.14 -4.15
CA LEU A 141 8.99 1.00 -5.08
C LEU A 141 10.42 1.48 -5.35
N GLY A 142 11.34 1.27 -4.42
CA GLY A 142 12.75 1.61 -4.61
C GLY A 142 13.49 0.66 -5.57
N ASN A 143 12.93 -0.51 -5.89
CA ASN A 143 13.54 -1.49 -6.80
C ASN A 143 12.49 -2.31 -7.55
N LEU A 144 11.74 -1.66 -8.41
CA LEU A 144 10.69 -2.31 -9.24
C LEU A 144 11.24 -3.42 -10.13
N LYS A 145 12.50 -3.33 -10.58
CA LYS A 145 13.13 -4.40 -11.38
C LYS A 145 13.25 -5.69 -10.58
N ALA A 146 13.69 -5.60 -9.32
CA ALA A 146 13.77 -6.78 -8.45
C ALA A 146 12.39 -7.35 -8.13
N LEU A 147 11.37 -6.50 -7.95
CA LEU A 147 9.99 -6.94 -7.80
C LEU A 147 9.52 -7.75 -9.01
N VAL A 148 9.66 -7.20 -10.22
CA VAL A 148 9.25 -7.88 -11.46
C VAL A 148 10.01 -9.20 -11.63
N MET A 149 11.33 -9.21 -11.43
CA MET A 149 12.13 -10.44 -11.53
C MET A 149 11.68 -11.52 -10.52
N ARG A 150 11.28 -11.13 -9.32
CA ARG A 150 10.75 -12.05 -8.31
C ARG A 150 9.41 -12.65 -8.76
N LEU A 151 8.52 -11.82 -9.31
CA LEU A 151 7.20 -12.24 -9.78
C LEU A 151 7.23 -13.11 -11.04
N THR A 152 8.27 -13.00 -11.87
CA THR A 152 8.40 -13.77 -13.12
C THR A 152 9.13 -15.10 -12.94
N ARG A 153 9.69 -15.38 -11.77
CA ARG A 153 10.41 -16.64 -11.48
C ARG A 153 9.49 -17.80 -11.04
N ASN A 154 8.22 -17.51 -10.81
CA ASN A 154 7.19 -18.50 -10.49
C ASN A 154 6.34 -18.78 -11.74
#